data_ade5b7fae3e070a42aa5d7d5be30f0a6
#
_entry.id   ade5b7fae3e070a42aa5d7d5be30f0a6
#
_cell.length_a   1.000
_cell.length_b   1.000
_cell.length_c   1.000
_cell.angle_alpha   90.00
_cell.angle_beta   90.00
_cell.angle_gamma   90.00
#
_symmetry.space_group_name_H-M   'P 1'
#
loop_
_entity.id
_entity.type
_entity.pdbx_description
1 polymer ?
#
loop_
_entity_poly.entity_id
_entity_poly.type
_entity_poly.pdbx_seq_one_letter_code
_entity_poly.pdbx_strand_id
1 'polypeptide(L)'
;PAAPQGSCVLDQANVLSAATEQKVNDLTVALGQACGAQIAVVTVDFTGTLSMEEYAYQVFDAWGVGDKKKNNGVLLLLVIGDENYYCTVGTGLEKELSPSKIDDLLYDNLEEGFAAGDYDRGVTAFAGAMYDELCRIYNVQPGVGGGTQGYEPPRRSGLGIGTTLLVLIVSAVLVLLVVVSTALH
;
A
#
# COMPACT_ATOMS: atom_id res chain seq x y z
N PRO A 1 8.88 -15.51 -15.55
CA PRO A 1 7.78 -15.51 -16.52
C PRO A 1 7.91 -14.36 -17.52
N ALA A 2 7.34 -14.55 -18.73
CA ALA A 2 7.29 -13.47 -19.71
C ALA A 2 6.29 -12.38 -19.27
N ALA A 3 6.56 -11.11 -19.64
CA ALA A 3 5.63 -10.03 -19.40
C ALA A 3 4.31 -10.28 -20.14
N PRO A 4 3.16 -10.09 -19.49
CA PRO A 4 1.88 -10.20 -20.16
C PRO A 4 1.71 -9.08 -21.19
N GLN A 5 1.06 -9.39 -22.32
CA GLN A 5 0.85 -8.38 -23.35
C GLN A 5 -0.26 -7.42 -22.94
N GLY A 6 0.07 -6.13 -22.84
CA GLY A 6 -0.91 -5.09 -22.53
C GLY A 6 -1.39 -5.05 -21.08
N SER A 7 -0.72 -5.77 -20.17
CA SER A 7 -0.98 -5.74 -18.72
C SER A 7 0.29 -5.62 -17.93
N CYS A 8 0.22 -5.00 -16.78
CA CYS A 8 1.29 -5.00 -15.76
C CYS A 8 1.00 -5.99 -14.62
N VAL A 9 -0.03 -6.83 -14.75
CA VAL A 9 -0.39 -7.85 -13.78
C VAL A 9 -0.24 -9.23 -14.42
N LEU A 10 0.42 -10.16 -13.72
CA LEU A 10 0.48 -11.57 -14.04
C LEU A 10 -0.01 -12.38 -12.84
N ASP A 11 -1.25 -12.83 -12.90
CA ASP A 11 -1.87 -13.64 -11.86
C ASP A 11 -1.76 -15.12 -12.18
N GLN A 12 -0.60 -15.75 -11.90
CA GLN A 12 -0.40 -17.19 -12.12
C GLN A 12 -1.03 -18.06 -11.04
N ALA A 13 -1.16 -17.53 -9.81
CA ALA A 13 -1.82 -18.22 -8.72
C ALA A 13 -3.36 -18.17 -8.83
N ASN A 14 -3.88 -17.35 -9.76
CA ASN A 14 -5.32 -17.18 -10.01
C ASN A 14 -6.09 -16.76 -8.73
N VAL A 15 -5.56 -15.77 -8.05
CA VAL A 15 -6.10 -15.24 -6.77
C VAL A 15 -6.63 -13.81 -6.88
N LEU A 16 -6.45 -13.15 -8.02
CA LEU A 16 -6.92 -11.79 -8.24
C LEU A 16 -8.16 -11.77 -9.13
N SER A 17 -9.06 -10.86 -8.84
CA SER A 17 -10.20 -10.58 -9.73
C SER A 17 -9.77 -9.71 -10.91
N ALA A 18 -10.49 -9.83 -12.03
CA ALA A 18 -10.29 -8.96 -13.19
C ALA A 18 -10.44 -7.47 -12.85
N ALA A 19 -11.25 -7.13 -11.83
CA ALA A 19 -11.40 -5.75 -11.36
C ALA A 19 -10.13 -5.23 -10.69
N THR A 20 -9.44 -6.05 -9.91
CA THR A 20 -8.16 -5.73 -9.29
C THR A 20 -7.06 -5.57 -10.34
N GLU A 21 -6.97 -6.52 -11.29
CA GLU A 21 -6.02 -6.41 -12.40
C GLU A 21 -6.23 -5.13 -13.21
N GLN A 22 -7.48 -4.81 -13.55
CA GLN A 22 -7.81 -3.59 -14.28
C GLN A 22 -7.43 -2.35 -13.46
N LYS A 23 -7.69 -2.34 -12.16
CA LYS A 23 -7.34 -1.21 -11.28
C LYS A 23 -5.83 -0.96 -11.28
N VAL A 24 -5.01 -2.00 -11.14
CA VAL A 24 -3.53 -1.88 -11.17
C VAL A 24 -3.06 -1.37 -12.54
N ASN A 25 -3.64 -1.88 -13.62
CA ASN A 25 -3.34 -1.41 -14.98
C ASN A 25 -3.69 0.08 -15.16
N ASP A 26 -4.86 0.53 -14.70
CA ASP A 26 -5.29 1.93 -14.80
C ASP A 26 -4.33 2.87 -14.03
N LEU A 27 -3.92 2.48 -12.82
CA LEU A 27 -2.96 3.25 -12.03
C LEU A 27 -1.59 3.33 -12.74
N THR A 28 -1.13 2.22 -13.31
CA THR A 28 0.14 2.17 -14.06
C THR A 28 0.08 3.02 -15.33
N VAL A 29 -1.02 2.98 -16.07
CA VAL A 29 -1.20 3.84 -17.26
C VAL A 29 -1.15 5.31 -16.88
N ALA A 30 -1.85 5.71 -15.80
CA ALA A 30 -1.84 7.08 -15.30
C ALA A 30 -0.43 7.54 -14.88
N LEU A 31 0.32 6.71 -14.14
CA LEU A 31 1.71 6.99 -13.77
C LEU A 31 2.64 7.08 -14.99
N GLY A 32 2.48 6.16 -15.95
CA GLY A 32 3.25 6.16 -17.18
C GLY A 32 3.11 7.47 -17.95
N GLN A 33 1.90 7.99 -18.05
CA GLN A 33 1.60 9.28 -18.70
C GLN A 33 2.13 10.48 -17.90
N ALA A 34 2.02 10.45 -16.59
CA ALA A 34 2.38 11.57 -15.73
C ALA A 34 3.89 11.69 -15.48
N CYS A 35 4.57 10.57 -15.21
CA CYS A 35 5.98 10.57 -14.79
C CYS A 35 6.82 9.42 -15.35
N GLY A 36 6.22 8.48 -16.08
CA GLY A 36 6.90 7.31 -16.62
C GLY A 36 7.07 6.15 -15.62
N ALA A 37 6.59 6.31 -14.38
CA ALA A 37 6.64 5.24 -13.39
C ALA A 37 5.63 4.13 -13.73
N GLN A 38 5.92 2.91 -13.27
CA GLN A 38 5.05 1.76 -13.45
C GLN A 38 4.99 0.93 -12.16
N ILE A 39 3.81 0.38 -11.89
CA ILE A 39 3.60 -0.62 -10.83
C ILE A 39 3.23 -1.92 -11.53
N ALA A 40 3.97 -2.98 -11.25
CA ALA A 40 3.69 -4.33 -11.73
C ALA A 40 3.35 -5.24 -10.55
N VAL A 41 2.46 -6.19 -10.78
CA VAL A 41 2.06 -7.19 -9.79
C VAL A 41 2.19 -8.59 -10.38
N VAL A 42 2.81 -9.48 -9.62
CA VAL A 42 2.94 -10.90 -9.99
C VAL A 42 2.48 -11.76 -8.83
N THR A 43 1.63 -12.72 -9.11
CA THR A 43 1.28 -13.77 -8.16
C THR A 43 1.74 -15.12 -8.67
N VAL A 44 2.31 -15.94 -7.81
CA VAL A 44 2.72 -17.32 -8.08
C VAL A 44 2.42 -18.20 -6.87
N ASP A 45 2.28 -19.49 -7.08
CA ASP A 45 2.21 -20.42 -5.94
C ASP A 45 3.57 -20.58 -5.27
N PHE A 46 4.62 -20.77 -6.07
CA PHE A 46 6.01 -20.94 -5.59
C PHE A 46 7.01 -20.33 -6.57
N THR A 47 8.16 -19.90 -6.05
CA THR A 47 9.27 -19.35 -6.84
C THR A 47 10.20 -20.44 -7.40
N GLY A 48 9.92 -21.73 -7.12
CA GLY A 48 10.75 -22.86 -7.48
C GLY A 48 12.00 -22.94 -6.62
N THR A 49 13.18 -22.90 -7.24
CA THR A 49 14.47 -22.97 -6.53
C THR A 49 15.06 -21.61 -6.19
N LEU A 50 14.40 -20.52 -6.61
CA LEU A 50 14.87 -19.16 -6.37
C LEU A 50 14.32 -18.63 -5.05
N SER A 51 15.08 -17.75 -4.39
CA SER A 51 14.51 -16.92 -3.35
C SER A 51 13.47 -15.95 -3.94
N MET A 52 12.57 -15.42 -3.12
CA MET A 52 11.59 -14.41 -3.57
C MET A 52 12.28 -13.19 -4.16
N GLU A 53 13.35 -12.75 -3.52
CA GLU A 53 14.15 -11.62 -3.97
C GLU A 53 14.75 -11.87 -5.36
N GLU A 54 15.43 -13.00 -5.57
CA GLU A 54 16.00 -13.37 -6.87
C GLU A 54 14.92 -13.49 -7.95
N TYR A 55 13.78 -14.09 -7.61
CA TYR A 55 12.65 -14.23 -8.52
C TYR A 55 12.09 -12.85 -8.93
N ALA A 56 11.86 -11.98 -7.95
CA ALA A 56 11.35 -10.63 -8.18
C ALA A 56 12.30 -9.81 -9.06
N TYR A 57 13.62 -9.85 -8.79
CA TYR A 57 14.60 -9.14 -9.60
C TYR A 57 14.66 -9.68 -11.03
N GLN A 58 14.61 -11.00 -11.23
CA GLN A 58 14.60 -11.58 -12.58
C GLN A 58 13.36 -11.16 -13.37
N VAL A 59 12.20 -11.10 -12.73
CA VAL A 59 10.96 -10.63 -13.36
C VAL A 59 11.04 -9.14 -13.66
N PHE A 60 11.49 -8.34 -12.69
CA PHE A 60 11.64 -6.90 -12.82
C PHE A 60 12.51 -6.51 -14.01
N ASP A 61 13.68 -7.14 -14.13
CA ASP A 61 14.62 -6.90 -15.22
C ASP A 61 14.07 -7.39 -16.57
N ALA A 62 13.50 -8.60 -16.60
CA ALA A 62 12.98 -9.19 -17.83
C ALA A 62 11.79 -8.40 -18.40
N TRP A 63 10.97 -7.79 -17.53
CA TRP A 63 9.84 -6.97 -17.95
C TRP A 63 10.24 -5.53 -18.24
N GLY A 64 11.38 -5.06 -17.71
CA GLY A 64 11.83 -3.68 -17.84
C GLY A 64 10.82 -2.72 -17.22
N VAL A 65 10.41 -3.00 -15.97
CA VAL A 65 9.37 -2.23 -15.27
C VAL A 65 9.84 -0.79 -15.04
N GLY A 66 9.03 0.17 -15.47
CA GLY A 66 9.32 1.61 -15.37
C GLY A 66 10.00 2.21 -16.59
N ASP A 67 10.33 3.49 -16.51
CA ASP A 67 11.08 4.20 -17.55
C ASP A 67 12.57 3.82 -17.49
N LYS A 68 13.14 3.42 -18.62
CA LYS A 68 14.54 2.95 -18.71
C LYS A 68 15.59 3.98 -18.30
N LYS A 69 15.29 5.27 -18.37
CA LYS A 69 16.23 6.34 -18.00
C LYS A 69 16.05 6.72 -16.53
N LYS A 70 14.81 6.64 -16.04
CA LYS A 70 14.48 7.00 -14.67
C LYS A 70 14.62 5.84 -13.70
N ASN A 71 14.61 4.58 -14.20
CA ASN A 71 14.61 3.36 -13.38
C ASN A 71 13.59 3.44 -12.24
N ASN A 72 12.34 3.76 -12.57
CA ASN A 72 11.31 4.11 -11.62
C ASN A 72 10.12 3.12 -11.62
N GLY A 73 10.44 1.85 -11.82
CA GLY A 73 9.48 0.77 -11.68
C GLY A 73 9.31 0.32 -10.23
N VAL A 74 8.17 -0.30 -9.96
CA VAL A 74 7.85 -1.02 -8.72
C VAL A 74 7.27 -2.36 -9.09
N LEU A 75 7.73 -3.45 -8.49
CA LEU A 75 7.18 -4.78 -8.65
C LEU A 75 6.79 -5.34 -7.29
N LEU A 76 5.52 -5.71 -7.15
CA LEU A 76 4.99 -6.49 -6.03
C LEU A 76 4.89 -7.95 -6.47
N LEU A 77 5.55 -8.84 -5.74
CA LEU A 77 5.46 -10.30 -5.89
C LEU A 77 4.70 -10.88 -4.71
N LEU A 78 3.67 -11.67 -4.97
CA LEU A 78 2.98 -12.50 -3.98
C LEU A 78 3.30 -13.96 -4.26
N VAL A 79 3.80 -14.69 -3.25
CA VAL A 79 4.09 -16.13 -3.30
C VAL A 79 3.09 -16.83 -2.40
N ILE A 80 2.00 -17.26 -2.99
CA ILE A 80 0.79 -17.70 -2.27
C ILE A 80 1.03 -18.98 -1.49
N GLY A 81 1.73 -19.95 -2.09
CA GLY A 81 2.03 -21.23 -1.43
C GLY A 81 3.04 -21.11 -0.28
N ASP A 82 3.85 -20.07 -0.27
CA ASP A 82 4.80 -19.79 0.83
C ASP A 82 4.22 -18.78 1.83
N GLU A 83 2.98 -18.33 1.63
CA GLU A 83 2.31 -17.32 2.44
C GLU A 83 3.19 -16.07 2.66
N ASN A 84 3.82 -15.59 1.57
CA ASN A 84 4.80 -14.51 1.67
C ASN A 84 4.76 -13.59 0.45
N TYR A 85 5.37 -12.42 0.57
CA TYR A 85 5.43 -11.42 -0.51
C TYR A 85 6.74 -10.66 -0.49
N TYR A 86 7.06 -10.02 -1.61
CA TYR A 86 8.26 -9.18 -1.76
C TYR A 86 7.97 -8.00 -2.68
N CYS A 87 8.53 -6.84 -2.35
CA CYS A 87 8.45 -5.67 -3.22
C CYS A 87 9.85 -5.18 -3.57
N THR A 88 10.11 -4.98 -4.87
CA THR A 88 11.34 -4.36 -5.35
C THR A 88 11.04 -3.10 -6.15
N VAL A 89 11.98 -2.17 -6.14
CA VAL A 89 11.90 -0.89 -6.84
C VAL A 89 13.13 -0.66 -7.69
N GLY A 90 12.98 0.11 -8.75
CA GLY A 90 14.10 0.53 -9.57
C GLY A 90 15.03 1.50 -8.84
N THR A 91 16.30 1.53 -9.26
CA THR A 91 17.35 2.33 -8.60
C THR A 91 17.05 3.84 -8.55
N GLY A 92 16.19 4.34 -9.43
CA GLY A 92 15.75 5.73 -9.43
C GLY A 92 14.79 6.07 -8.29
N LEU A 93 14.27 5.07 -7.58
CA LEU A 93 13.35 5.25 -6.44
C LEU A 93 13.99 4.92 -5.08
N GLU A 94 15.15 4.26 -5.03
CA GLU A 94 15.76 3.75 -3.79
C GLU A 94 16.00 4.83 -2.73
N LYS A 95 16.24 6.08 -3.16
CA LYS A 95 16.44 7.20 -2.25
C LYS A 95 15.16 7.60 -1.54
N GLU A 96 14.04 7.61 -2.26
CA GLU A 96 12.72 8.05 -1.76
C GLU A 96 11.92 6.89 -1.16
N LEU A 97 12.10 5.69 -1.72
CA LEU A 97 11.52 4.43 -1.27
C LEU A 97 12.61 3.55 -0.66
N SER A 98 13.10 3.94 0.52
CA SER A 98 14.03 3.11 1.29
C SER A 98 13.37 1.77 1.69
N PRO A 99 14.14 0.72 2.01
CA PRO A 99 13.58 -0.56 2.47
C PRO A 99 12.55 -0.39 3.59
N SER A 100 12.84 0.42 4.60
CA SER A 100 11.90 0.69 5.69
C SER A 100 10.60 1.34 5.21
N LYS A 101 10.68 2.24 4.22
CA LYS A 101 9.48 2.87 3.66
C LYS A 101 8.62 1.87 2.86
N ILE A 102 9.28 0.95 2.15
CA ILE A 102 8.60 -0.14 1.45
C ILE A 102 7.92 -1.07 2.45
N ASP A 103 8.63 -1.44 3.53
CA ASP A 103 8.08 -2.28 4.60
C ASP A 103 6.85 -1.63 5.25
N ASP A 104 6.91 -0.32 5.54
CA ASP A 104 5.76 0.43 6.06
C ASP A 104 4.57 0.40 5.08
N LEU A 105 4.80 0.61 3.78
CA LEU A 105 3.75 0.57 2.76
C LEU A 105 3.12 -0.82 2.63
N LEU A 106 3.93 -1.88 2.69
CA LEU A 106 3.46 -3.27 2.67
C LEU A 106 2.63 -3.58 3.91
N TYR A 107 3.15 -3.25 5.08
CA TYR A 107 2.49 -3.52 6.36
C TYR A 107 1.15 -2.77 6.48
N ASP A 108 1.15 -1.48 6.17
CA ASP A 108 -0.04 -0.64 6.34
C ASP A 108 -1.14 -0.93 5.31
N ASN A 109 -0.79 -1.47 4.13
CA ASN A 109 -1.74 -1.60 3.03
C ASN A 109 -1.96 -3.03 2.53
N LEU A 110 -0.91 -3.87 2.45
CA LEU A 110 -1.02 -5.23 1.91
C LEU A 110 -1.34 -6.27 2.98
N GLU A 111 -0.64 -6.21 4.13
CA GLU A 111 -0.55 -7.27 5.13
C GLU A 111 -1.90 -7.79 5.61
N GLU A 112 -2.82 -6.90 5.99
CA GLU A 112 -4.12 -7.31 6.51
C GLU A 112 -4.94 -8.10 5.49
N GLY A 113 -4.96 -7.64 4.22
CA GLY A 113 -5.64 -8.33 3.13
C GLY A 113 -4.96 -9.66 2.79
N PHE A 114 -3.64 -9.67 2.72
CA PHE A 114 -2.84 -10.83 2.41
C PHE A 114 -3.03 -11.94 3.47
N ALA A 115 -2.89 -11.61 4.75
CA ALA A 115 -3.07 -12.55 5.86
C ALA A 115 -4.49 -13.10 5.96
N ALA A 116 -5.49 -12.33 5.53
CA ALA A 116 -6.89 -12.78 5.46
C ALA A 116 -7.22 -13.61 4.21
N GLY A 117 -6.27 -13.75 3.26
CA GLY A 117 -6.54 -14.36 1.96
C GLY A 117 -7.41 -13.51 1.03
N ASP A 118 -7.64 -12.24 1.37
CA ASP A 118 -8.31 -11.23 0.56
C ASP A 118 -7.27 -10.46 -0.27
N TYR A 119 -6.70 -11.17 -1.24
CA TYR A 119 -5.62 -10.64 -2.08
C TYR A 119 -6.05 -9.43 -2.91
N ASP A 120 -7.30 -9.42 -3.35
CA ASP A 120 -7.88 -8.27 -4.07
C ASP A 120 -7.80 -6.99 -3.24
N ARG A 121 -8.22 -7.07 -1.99
CA ARG A 121 -8.16 -5.95 -1.05
C ARG A 121 -6.73 -5.50 -0.80
N GLY A 122 -5.84 -6.45 -0.49
CA GLY A 122 -4.44 -6.15 -0.19
C GLY A 122 -3.72 -5.51 -1.38
N VAL A 123 -3.82 -6.12 -2.57
CA VAL A 123 -3.18 -5.62 -3.79
C VAL A 123 -3.73 -4.24 -4.19
N THR A 124 -5.06 -4.06 -4.14
CA THR A 124 -5.69 -2.77 -4.49
C THR A 124 -5.26 -1.66 -3.54
N ALA A 125 -5.22 -1.93 -2.23
CA ALA A 125 -4.80 -0.95 -1.23
C ALA A 125 -3.32 -0.59 -1.39
N PHE A 126 -2.43 -1.59 -1.54
CA PHE A 126 -1.01 -1.35 -1.77
C PHE A 126 -0.74 -0.58 -3.07
N ALA A 127 -1.35 -0.99 -4.17
CA ALA A 127 -1.17 -0.31 -5.46
C ALA A 127 -1.66 1.15 -5.40
N GLY A 128 -2.76 1.42 -4.71
CA GLY A 128 -3.26 2.78 -4.48
C GLY A 128 -2.29 3.63 -3.65
N ALA A 129 -1.80 3.10 -2.52
CA ALA A 129 -0.83 3.79 -1.66
C ALA A 129 0.50 4.05 -2.38
N MET A 130 0.99 3.07 -3.15
CA MET A 130 2.20 3.22 -3.96
C MET A 130 2.01 4.25 -5.08
N TYR A 131 0.85 4.28 -5.72
CA TYR A 131 0.49 5.30 -6.71
C TYR A 131 0.55 6.70 -6.11
N ASP A 132 -0.05 6.93 -4.96
CA ASP A 132 -0.04 8.22 -4.28
C ASP A 132 1.38 8.64 -3.88
N GLU A 133 2.18 7.70 -3.41
CA GLU A 133 3.57 7.95 -3.05
C GLU A 133 4.43 8.30 -4.28
N LEU A 134 4.26 7.61 -5.40
CA LEU A 134 4.92 7.95 -6.65
C LEU A 134 4.48 9.33 -7.18
N CYS A 135 3.19 9.66 -7.09
CA CYS A 135 2.71 10.99 -7.41
C CYS A 135 3.38 12.07 -6.54
N ARG A 136 3.55 11.81 -5.25
CA ARG A 136 4.25 12.70 -4.32
C ARG A 136 5.73 12.86 -4.70
N ILE A 137 6.44 11.76 -4.96
CA ILE A 137 7.86 11.76 -5.34
C ILE A 137 8.10 12.61 -6.60
N TYR A 138 7.25 12.45 -7.59
CA TYR A 138 7.38 13.16 -8.88
C TYR A 138 6.65 14.51 -8.92
N ASN A 139 6.00 14.91 -7.82
CA ASN A 139 5.20 16.13 -7.72
C ASN A 139 4.18 16.26 -8.88
N VAL A 140 3.51 15.16 -9.20
CA VAL A 140 2.43 15.10 -10.19
C VAL A 140 1.09 14.97 -9.48
N GLN A 141 0.05 15.61 -10.05
CA GLN A 141 -1.29 15.45 -9.48
C GLN A 141 -1.81 14.05 -9.78
N PRO A 142 -2.42 13.36 -8.81
CA PRO A 142 -3.14 12.13 -9.08
C PRO A 142 -4.17 12.39 -10.19
N GLY A 143 -3.96 11.75 -11.33
CA GLY A 143 -4.93 11.87 -12.45
C GLY A 143 -6.27 11.32 -12.00
N VAL A 144 -7.36 12.03 -12.32
CA VAL A 144 -8.75 11.59 -12.08
C VAL A 144 -9.09 10.45 -13.07
N GLY A 145 -8.35 9.37 -12.97
CA GLY A 145 -8.53 8.16 -13.76
C GLY A 145 -8.89 6.97 -12.86
N GLY A 146 -10.07 7.01 -12.29
CA GLY A 146 -10.59 5.93 -11.47
C GLY A 146 -10.97 6.43 -10.09
N GLY A 147 -12.27 6.63 -9.88
CA GLY A 147 -12.82 7.03 -8.60
C GLY A 147 -12.37 6.08 -7.49
N THR A 148 -11.33 6.44 -6.80
CA THR A 148 -11.15 6.02 -5.44
C THR A 148 -12.18 6.76 -4.62
N GLN A 149 -13.33 6.13 -4.39
CA GLN A 149 -14.03 6.42 -3.14
C GLN A 149 -12.97 6.20 -2.06
N GLY A 150 -12.61 7.30 -1.39
CA GLY A 150 -11.49 7.34 -0.47
C GLY A 150 -11.44 6.13 0.46
N TYR A 151 -10.45 5.29 0.26
CA TYR A 151 -9.93 4.52 1.35
C TYR A 151 -9.27 5.56 2.29
N GLU A 152 -10.01 6.03 3.28
CA GLU A 152 -9.37 6.56 4.48
C GLU A 152 -8.71 5.35 5.16
N PRO A 153 -7.37 5.30 5.25
CA PRO A 153 -6.75 4.28 6.08
C PRO A 153 -7.39 4.37 7.46
N PRO A 154 -7.64 3.24 8.14
CA PRO A 154 -8.18 3.27 9.48
C PRO A 154 -7.28 4.20 10.29
N ARG A 155 -7.78 5.40 10.60
CA ARG A 155 -7.08 6.32 11.50
C ARG A 155 -6.77 5.46 12.70
N ARG A 156 -5.49 5.24 12.98
CA ARG A 156 -5.08 4.78 14.29
C ARG A 156 -5.88 5.65 15.25
N SER A 157 -6.96 5.12 15.79
CA SER A 157 -7.59 5.69 16.95
C SER A 157 -6.54 5.57 18.04
N GLY A 158 -5.60 6.52 18.00
CA GLY A 158 -4.87 6.86 19.19
C GLY A 158 -5.98 7.02 20.20
N LEU A 159 -6.06 6.08 21.13
CA LEU A 159 -6.97 6.12 22.24
C LEU A 159 -6.81 7.53 22.80
N GLY A 160 -7.70 8.41 22.40
CA GLY A 160 -7.79 9.79 22.91
C GLY A 160 -8.27 9.73 24.35
N ILE A 161 -7.41 9.16 25.22
CA ILE A 161 -7.62 9.10 26.67
C ILE A 161 -7.59 10.53 27.27
N GLY A 162 -7.22 11.54 26.43
CA GLY A 162 -7.01 12.90 26.93
C GLY A 162 -8.27 13.73 27.17
N THR A 163 -9.30 13.61 26.33
CA THR A 163 -10.43 14.57 26.39
C THR A 163 -11.61 14.08 27.21
N THR A 164 -11.96 12.81 27.17
CA THR A 164 -13.03 12.23 27.96
C THR A 164 -12.66 12.12 29.45
N LEU A 165 -11.41 11.79 29.76
CA LEU A 165 -10.94 11.75 31.16
C LEU A 165 -10.87 13.14 31.76
N LEU A 166 -10.44 14.16 30.98
CA LEU A 166 -10.40 15.55 31.44
C LEU A 166 -11.80 16.09 31.75
N VAL A 167 -12.81 15.79 30.92
CA VAL A 167 -14.20 16.21 31.15
C VAL A 167 -14.78 15.54 32.40
N LEU A 168 -14.50 14.26 32.65
CA LEU A 168 -14.97 13.57 33.87
C LEU A 168 -14.29 14.08 35.12
N ILE A 169 -13.02 14.44 35.10
CA ILE A 169 -12.30 15.01 36.23
C ILE A 169 -12.83 16.41 36.55
N VAL A 170 -13.05 17.26 35.55
CA VAL A 170 -13.59 18.61 35.73
C VAL A 170 -15.01 18.56 36.30
N SER A 171 -15.85 17.64 35.81
CA SER A 171 -17.21 17.47 36.32
C SER A 171 -17.24 16.96 37.78
N ALA A 172 -16.34 16.03 38.12
CA ALA A 172 -16.24 15.52 39.51
C ALA A 172 -15.77 16.59 40.49
N VAL A 173 -14.81 17.43 40.09
CA VAL A 173 -14.33 18.56 40.94
C VAL A 173 -15.40 19.62 41.12
N LEU A 174 -16.19 19.93 40.08
CA LEU A 174 -17.32 20.87 40.22
C LEU A 174 -18.41 20.36 41.18
N VAL A 175 -18.76 19.08 41.08
CA VAL A 175 -19.74 18.46 42.01
C VAL A 175 -19.20 18.48 43.44
N LEU A 176 -17.92 18.18 43.65
CA LEU A 176 -17.30 18.20 44.97
C LEU A 176 -17.32 19.61 45.61
N LEU A 177 -17.03 20.66 44.78
CA LEU A 177 -17.06 22.05 45.23
C LEU A 177 -18.48 22.50 45.62
N VAL A 178 -19.51 22.07 44.91
CA VAL A 178 -20.91 22.37 45.26
C VAL A 178 -21.31 21.68 46.55
N VAL A 179 -20.94 20.41 46.72
CA VAL A 179 -21.26 19.65 47.96
C VAL A 179 -20.56 20.26 49.17
N VAL A 180 -19.30 20.66 49.07
CA VAL A 180 -18.56 21.32 50.15
C VAL A 180 -19.16 22.69 50.48
N SER A 181 -19.57 23.46 49.47
CA SER A 181 -20.21 24.78 49.67
C SER A 181 -21.58 24.67 50.39
N THR A 182 -22.34 23.61 50.09
CA THR A 182 -23.65 23.38 50.75
C THR A 182 -23.53 22.81 52.16
N ALA A 183 -22.41 22.18 52.53
CA ALA A 183 -22.14 21.63 53.84
C ALA A 183 -21.58 22.67 54.84
N LEU A 184 -21.16 23.84 54.36
CA LEU A 184 -20.58 24.94 55.14
C LEU A 184 -21.60 26.09 55.46
N HIS A 185 -22.84 25.92 55.03
CA HIS A 185 -23.97 26.79 55.33
C HIS A 185 -25.04 26.03 56.12
#